data_aa32c2d6bb3ba17b1423e606d2da9bdc
#
_entry.id   aa32c2d6bb3ba17b1423e606d2da9bdc
#
_cell.length_a   1.000
_cell.length_b   1.000
_cell.length_c   1.000
_cell.angle_alpha   90.00
_cell.angle_beta   90.00
_cell.angle_gamma   90.00
#
_symmetry.space_group_name_H-M   'P 1'
#
loop_
_entity.id
_entity.type
_entity.pdbx_description
1 polymer ?
#
loop_
_entity_poly.entity_id
_entity_poly.type
_entity_poly.pdbx_seq_one_letter_code
_entity_poly.pdbx_strand_id
1 'polypeptide(L)'
;MFYLKQKFEKFDEDWRVDLETSFSSSNKKSAEKHAFWIDHEFLRILYHNNFQIAPGVFRSNQPSENRILEWQKEKGIRSIINFRGESNQGAFFIEKNICEEIGINLINIRLYSSKLPEKEKIFEINEVFKTIKK
;
A
#
# COMPACT_ATOMS: atom_id res chain seq x y z
N MET A 1 -29.16 -1.46 -4.81
CA MET A 1 -27.78 -2.01 -4.68
C MET A 1 -27.02 -2.00 -6.00
N PHE A 2 -27.60 -2.39 -7.11
CA PHE A 2 -26.98 -2.37 -8.44
C PHE A 2 -26.55 -0.95 -8.92
N TYR A 3 -27.34 0.05 -8.64
CA TYR A 3 -27.07 1.45 -9.04
C TYR A 3 -25.88 2.09 -8.32
N LEU A 4 -25.67 1.74 -7.06
CA LEU A 4 -24.51 2.19 -6.28
C LEU A 4 -23.21 1.58 -6.80
N LYS A 5 -23.22 0.30 -7.16
CA LYS A 5 -22.04 -0.40 -7.69
C LYS A 5 -21.56 0.19 -9.01
N GLN A 6 -22.47 0.44 -9.96
CA GLN A 6 -22.11 1.07 -11.24
C GLN A 6 -21.58 2.50 -11.08
N LYS A 7 -22.13 3.26 -10.13
CA LYS A 7 -21.65 4.63 -9.85
C LYS A 7 -20.25 4.63 -9.23
N PHE A 8 -19.94 3.64 -8.40
CA PHE A 8 -18.61 3.49 -7.82
C PHE A 8 -17.59 3.01 -8.84
N GLU A 9 -17.92 2.07 -9.72
CA GLU A 9 -17.05 1.59 -10.78
C GLU A 9 -16.67 2.72 -11.76
N LYS A 10 -17.65 3.52 -12.19
CA LYS A 10 -17.39 4.68 -13.05
C LYS A 10 -16.54 5.75 -12.36
N PHE A 11 -16.79 5.99 -11.08
CA PHE A 11 -16.02 6.93 -10.30
C PHE A 11 -14.56 6.44 -10.15
N ASP A 12 -14.33 5.14 -9.99
CA ASP A 12 -13.01 4.54 -9.90
C ASP A 12 -12.24 4.62 -11.24
N GLU A 13 -12.91 4.45 -12.38
CA GLU A 13 -12.31 4.60 -13.72
C GLU A 13 -11.88 6.04 -14.00
N ASP A 14 -12.74 7.02 -13.72
CA ASP A 14 -12.44 8.43 -13.94
C ASP A 14 -11.23 8.89 -13.10
N TRP A 15 -11.08 8.35 -11.88
CA TRP A 15 -9.96 8.67 -11.00
C TRP A 15 -8.65 7.99 -11.40
N ARG A 16 -8.71 6.81 -11.99
CA ARG A 16 -7.52 6.10 -12.49
C ARG A 16 -6.84 6.88 -13.60
N VAL A 17 -7.61 7.48 -14.50
CA VAL A 17 -7.09 8.31 -15.60
C VAL A 17 -6.34 9.53 -15.05
N ASP A 18 -6.87 10.18 -14.02
CA ASP A 18 -6.24 11.36 -13.42
C ASP A 18 -4.94 11.00 -12.66
N LEU A 19 -4.88 9.83 -12.02
CA LEU A 19 -3.70 9.37 -11.29
C LEU A 19 -2.55 8.92 -12.20
N GLU A 20 -2.85 8.49 -13.43
CA GLU A 20 -1.83 8.10 -14.42
C GLU A 20 -1.08 9.30 -15.01
N THR A 21 -1.65 10.51 -14.97
CA THR A 21 -1.15 11.63 -15.75
C THR A 21 -0.23 12.61 -15.02
N SER A 22 -0.30 12.76 -13.70
CA SER A 22 0.68 13.57 -12.94
C SER A 22 0.51 13.50 -11.42
N PHE A 23 1.61 13.42 -10.69
CA PHE A 23 1.66 13.50 -9.23
C PHE A 23 1.71 14.98 -8.79
N SER A 24 0.56 15.64 -8.70
CA SER A 24 0.44 17.01 -8.19
C SER A 24 -0.25 17.03 -6.81
N SER A 25 -0.17 18.16 -6.11
CA SER A 25 -0.84 18.33 -4.80
C SER A 25 -2.37 18.10 -4.86
N SER A 26 -2.99 18.35 -6.01
CA SER A 26 -4.40 18.06 -6.25
C SER A 26 -4.66 16.55 -6.32
N ASN A 27 -3.70 15.79 -6.83
CA ASN A 27 -3.80 14.32 -6.91
C ASN A 27 -3.65 13.65 -5.54
N LYS A 28 -2.90 14.24 -4.60
CA LYS A 28 -2.83 13.73 -3.22
C LYS A 28 -4.22 13.72 -2.57
N LYS A 29 -4.96 14.83 -2.61
CA LYS A 29 -6.33 14.91 -2.07
C LYS A 29 -7.29 13.93 -2.75
N SER A 30 -7.11 13.74 -4.03
CA SER A 30 -7.89 12.80 -4.83
C SER A 30 -7.58 11.36 -4.43
N ALA A 31 -6.30 11.03 -4.28
CA ALA A 31 -5.84 9.73 -3.83
C ALA A 31 -6.33 9.39 -2.41
N GLU A 32 -6.33 10.37 -1.49
CA GLU A 32 -6.84 10.22 -0.13
C GLU A 32 -8.35 9.90 -0.11
N LYS A 33 -9.15 10.61 -0.92
CA LYS A 33 -10.59 10.34 -1.05
C LYS A 33 -10.85 8.95 -1.63
N HIS A 34 -10.11 8.57 -2.67
CA HIS A 34 -10.20 7.26 -3.28
C HIS A 34 -9.85 6.17 -2.27
N ALA A 35 -8.73 6.29 -1.55
CA ALA A 35 -8.33 5.35 -0.54
C ALA A 35 -9.37 5.22 0.58
N PHE A 36 -9.93 6.34 1.04
CA PHE A 36 -10.91 6.34 2.11
C PHE A 36 -12.22 5.63 1.74
N TRP A 37 -12.76 5.91 0.56
CA TRP A 37 -14.08 5.41 0.18
C TRP A 37 -14.07 4.08 -0.56
N ILE A 38 -13.11 3.85 -1.44
CA ILE A 38 -13.10 2.70 -2.35
C ILE A 38 -12.25 1.55 -1.83
N ASP A 39 -11.09 1.87 -1.26
CA ASP A 39 -10.18 0.89 -0.67
C ASP A 39 -10.55 0.49 0.77
N HIS A 40 -11.71 0.90 1.25
CA HIS A 40 -12.17 0.62 2.62
C HIS A 40 -11.17 1.06 3.70
N GLU A 41 -10.47 2.18 3.50
CA GLU A 41 -9.48 2.66 4.46
C GLU A 41 -10.07 2.90 5.83
N PHE A 42 -11.34 3.33 5.90
CA PHE A 42 -12.06 3.49 7.17
C PHE A 42 -12.14 2.19 7.98
N LEU A 43 -12.26 1.02 7.31
CA LEU A 43 -12.24 -0.28 7.98
C LEU A 43 -10.84 -0.60 8.50
N ARG A 44 -9.79 -0.18 7.79
CA ARG A 44 -8.39 -0.39 8.20
C ARG A 44 -7.99 0.47 9.39
N ILE A 45 -8.64 1.62 9.59
CA ILE A 45 -8.47 2.45 10.79
C ILE A 45 -9.04 1.73 12.02
N LEU A 46 -10.16 1.04 11.86
CA LEU A 46 -10.82 0.32 12.95
C LEU A 46 -10.18 -1.04 13.24
N TYR A 47 -9.73 -1.75 12.22
CA TYR A 47 -9.14 -3.10 12.34
C TYR A 47 -7.63 -3.07 12.12
N HIS A 48 -6.90 -2.98 13.22
CA HIS A 48 -5.44 -3.02 13.21
C HIS A 48 -4.95 -4.47 13.11
N ASN A 49 -4.43 -4.84 11.95
CA ASN A 49 -3.81 -6.15 11.76
C ASN A 49 -2.27 -5.98 11.70
N ASN A 50 -1.69 -5.51 12.80
CA ASN A 50 -0.25 -5.31 12.91
C ASN A 50 0.34 -6.27 13.94
N PHE A 51 1.13 -7.24 13.48
CA PHE A 51 1.76 -8.25 14.33
C PHE A 51 3.25 -8.35 14.05
N GLN A 52 4.03 -8.43 15.12
CA GLN A 52 5.43 -8.79 15.01
C GLN A 52 5.56 -10.31 14.79
N ILE A 53 6.18 -10.72 13.69
CA ILE A 53 6.38 -12.12 13.32
C ILE A 53 7.79 -12.62 13.62
N ALA A 54 8.76 -11.72 13.71
CA ALA A 54 10.13 -11.98 14.11
C ALA A 54 10.75 -10.69 14.67
N PRO A 55 11.89 -10.74 15.36
CA PRO A 55 12.56 -9.53 15.84
C PRO A 55 12.80 -8.53 14.70
N GLY A 56 12.19 -7.33 14.80
CA GLY A 56 12.28 -6.27 13.79
C GLY A 56 11.47 -6.51 12.51
N VAL A 57 10.67 -7.59 12.43
CA VAL A 57 9.82 -7.91 11.27
C VAL A 57 8.35 -7.90 11.67
N PHE A 58 7.58 -7.07 10.99
CA PHE A 58 6.15 -6.89 11.25
C PHE A 58 5.33 -7.21 10.00
N ARG A 59 4.13 -7.72 10.19
CA ARG A 59 3.12 -7.84 9.12
C ARG A 59 1.96 -6.89 9.39
N SER A 60 1.35 -6.36 8.35
CA SER A 60 0.18 -5.50 8.45
C SER A 60 -0.69 -5.60 7.20
N ASN A 61 -1.92 -5.09 7.30
CA ASN A 61 -2.71 -4.70 6.12
C ASN A 61 -2.11 -3.42 5.51
N GLN A 62 -2.67 -2.95 4.38
CA GLN A 62 -2.27 -1.70 3.74
C GLN A 62 -2.27 -0.55 4.76
N PRO A 63 -1.12 0.11 5.01
CA PRO A 63 -1.05 1.19 5.99
C PRO A 63 -1.61 2.50 5.46
N SER A 64 -2.08 3.36 6.37
CA SER A 64 -2.30 4.77 6.10
C SER A 64 -0.99 5.56 6.24
N GLU A 65 -0.96 6.79 5.72
CA GLU A 65 0.18 7.72 5.87
C GLU A 65 0.61 7.89 7.32
N ASN A 66 -0.33 8.20 8.22
CA ASN A 66 -0.05 8.38 9.65
C ASN A 66 0.58 7.14 10.29
N ARG A 67 0.18 5.97 9.85
CA ARG A 67 0.71 4.71 10.37
C ARG A 67 2.14 4.46 9.92
N ILE A 68 2.48 4.80 8.70
CA ILE A 68 3.86 4.71 8.20
C ILE A 68 4.78 5.64 8.99
N LEU A 69 4.34 6.87 9.26
CA LEU A 69 5.05 7.84 10.10
C LEU A 69 5.25 7.32 11.53
N GLU A 70 4.20 6.78 12.14
CA GLU A 70 4.25 6.16 13.47
C GLU A 70 5.25 4.98 13.51
N TRP A 71 5.22 4.09 12.52
CA TRP A 71 6.13 2.96 12.47
C TRP A 71 7.58 3.37 12.29
N GLN A 72 7.85 4.37 11.49
CA GLN A 72 9.20 4.90 11.36
C GLN A 72 9.71 5.45 12.70
N LYS A 73 8.88 6.27 13.35
CA LYS A 73 9.23 6.94 14.61
C LYS A 73 9.35 5.98 15.79
N GLU A 74 8.39 5.08 15.97
CA GLU A 74 8.30 4.23 17.15
C GLU A 74 9.03 2.91 17.01
N LYS A 75 9.04 2.32 15.81
CA LYS A 75 9.61 1.00 15.53
C LYS A 75 10.88 1.04 14.71
N GLY A 76 11.28 2.21 14.22
CA GLY A 76 12.47 2.36 13.38
C GLY A 76 12.37 1.64 12.03
N ILE A 77 11.16 1.48 11.46
CA ILE A 77 10.95 0.82 10.19
C ILE A 77 11.71 1.56 9.08
N ARG A 78 12.50 0.84 8.30
CA ARG A 78 13.33 1.35 7.20
C ARG A 78 12.93 0.82 5.84
N SER A 79 12.22 -0.30 5.80
CA SER A 79 11.77 -0.93 4.55
C SER A 79 10.35 -1.45 4.70
N ILE A 80 9.58 -1.32 3.63
CA ILE A 80 8.23 -1.89 3.51
C ILE A 80 8.20 -2.77 2.27
N ILE A 81 7.73 -4.01 2.41
CA ILE A 81 7.47 -4.90 1.29
C ILE A 81 5.98 -4.91 1.02
N ASN A 82 5.59 -4.36 -0.12
CA ASN A 82 4.20 -4.32 -0.56
C ASN A 82 3.88 -5.52 -1.47
N PHE A 83 3.21 -6.51 -0.94
CA PHE A 83 2.79 -7.70 -1.70
C PHE A 83 1.56 -7.47 -2.60
N ARG A 84 0.93 -6.32 -2.53
CA ARG A 84 -0.09 -5.92 -3.52
C ARG A 84 0.54 -5.47 -4.84
N GLY A 85 1.83 -5.15 -4.82
CA GLY A 85 2.56 -4.61 -5.95
C GLY A 85 2.13 -3.18 -6.30
N GLU A 86 2.67 -2.66 -7.38
CA GLU A 86 2.26 -1.37 -7.92
C GLU A 86 0.82 -1.42 -8.42
N SER A 87 0.08 -0.37 -8.18
CA SER A 87 -1.31 -0.25 -8.62
C SER A 87 -1.69 1.22 -8.83
N ASN A 88 -2.77 1.44 -9.57
CA ASN A 88 -3.35 2.77 -9.81
C ASN A 88 -4.32 3.18 -8.69
N GLN A 89 -4.33 2.49 -7.56
CA GLN A 89 -5.19 2.80 -6.42
C GLN A 89 -4.59 3.92 -5.57
N GLY A 90 -5.45 4.76 -5.01
CA GLY A 90 -5.05 5.90 -4.19
C GLY A 90 -4.18 5.51 -3.00
N ALA A 91 -4.47 4.38 -2.35
CA ALA A 91 -3.69 3.88 -1.22
C ALA A 91 -2.23 3.59 -1.58
N PHE A 92 -1.97 3.06 -2.78
CA PHE A 92 -0.62 2.84 -3.27
C PHE A 92 0.15 4.15 -3.49
N PHE A 93 -0.49 5.15 -4.07
CA PHE A 93 0.14 6.46 -4.29
C PHE A 93 0.47 7.17 -2.98
N ILE A 94 -0.41 7.09 -2.00
CA ILE A 94 -0.17 7.65 -0.66
C ILE A 94 1.03 6.95 -0.01
N GLU A 95 1.05 5.61 -0.02
CA GLU A 95 2.15 4.81 0.52
C GLU A 95 3.48 5.13 -0.16
N LYS A 96 3.50 5.15 -1.49
CA LYS A 96 4.68 5.48 -2.28
C LYS A 96 5.21 6.88 -1.95
N ASN A 97 4.32 7.88 -1.97
CA ASN A 97 4.69 9.27 -1.73
C ASN A 97 5.28 9.48 -0.34
N ILE A 98 4.65 8.95 0.70
CA ILE A 98 5.16 9.12 2.07
C ILE A 98 6.47 8.35 2.28
N CYS A 99 6.61 7.15 1.71
CA CYS A 99 7.87 6.41 1.79
C CYS A 99 9.03 7.16 1.14
N GLU A 100 8.81 7.77 -0.03
CA GLU A 100 9.80 8.62 -0.70
C GLU A 100 10.16 9.85 0.14
N GLU A 101 9.17 10.52 0.71
CA GLU A 101 9.35 11.74 1.53
C GLU A 101 10.19 11.48 2.78
N ILE A 102 9.94 10.38 3.48
CA ILE A 102 10.63 10.06 4.75
C ILE A 102 11.79 9.07 4.61
N GLY A 103 12.14 8.66 3.38
CA GLY A 103 13.29 7.81 3.11
C GLY A 103 13.10 6.34 3.49
N ILE A 104 11.88 5.83 3.49
CA ILE A 104 11.59 4.39 3.63
C ILE A 104 11.74 3.69 2.27
N ASN A 105 12.46 2.58 2.24
CA ASN A 105 12.60 1.75 1.05
C ASN A 105 11.31 0.94 0.80
N LEU A 106 10.54 1.33 -0.22
CA LEU A 106 9.32 0.61 -0.62
C LEU A 106 9.64 -0.40 -1.73
N ILE A 107 9.46 -1.68 -1.44
CA ILE A 107 9.71 -2.78 -2.35
C ILE A 107 8.36 -3.40 -2.77
N ASN A 108 8.07 -3.37 -4.07
CA ASN A 108 6.81 -3.86 -4.60
C ASN A 108 6.98 -5.24 -5.23
N ILE A 109 6.32 -6.26 -4.67
CA ILE A 109 6.31 -7.63 -5.19
C ILE A 109 4.86 -8.08 -5.26
N ARG A 110 4.32 -8.20 -6.47
CA ARG A 110 2.92 -8.60 -6.61
C ARG A 110 2.72 -10.07 -6.32
N LEU A 111 1.89 -10.37 -5.32
CA LEU A 111 1.33 -11.69 -5.05
C LEU A 111 -0.20 -11.66 -5.21
N TYR A 112 -0.76 -12.78 -5.61
CA TYR A 112 -2.22 -12.94 -5.77
C TYR A 112 -2.74 -13.86 -4.67
N SER A 113 -3.73 -13.41 -3.90
CA SER A 113 -4.34 -14.19 -2.82
C SER A 113 -5.06 -15.45 -3.30
N SER A 114 -5.44 -15.50 -4.57
CA SER A 114 -6.15 -16.64 -5.19
C SER A 114 -5.24 -17.69 -5.83
N LYS A 115 -3.92 -17.50 -5.81
CA LYS A 115 -2.95 -18.39 -6.47
C LYS A 115 -1.76 -18.65 -5.56
N LEU A 116 -1.21 -19.85 -5.64
CA LEU A 116 0.11 -20.11 -5.05
C LEU A 116 1.17 -19.28 -5.78
N PRO A 117 2.12 -18.69 -5.05
CA PRO A 117 3.23 -17.98 -5.66
C PRO A 117 4.06 -18.92 -6.55
N GLU A 118 4.50 -18.42 -7.69
CA GLU A 118 5.48 -19.10 -8.53
C GLU A 118 6.83 -19.21 -7.80
N LYS A 119 7.61 -20.23 -8.11
CA LYS A 119 8.92 -20.46 -7.45
C LYS A 119 9.84 -19.25 -7.56
N GLU A 120 9.85 -18.60 -8.71
CA GLU A 120 10.63 -17.39 -9.01
C GLU A 120 10.27 -16.25 -8.04
N LYS A 121 8.98 -16.08 -7.72
CA LYS A 121 8.52 -15.08 -6.74
C LYS A 121 8.97 -15.42 -5.32
N ILE A 122 8.99 -16.68 -4.96
CA ILE A 122 9.50 -17.11 -3.65
C ILE A 122 11.00 -16.82 -3.53
N PHE A 123 11.77 -17.08 -4.59
CA PHE A 123 13.20 -16.73 -4.63
C PHE A 123 13.42 -15.22 -4.55
N GLU A 124 12.66 -14.43 -5.31
CA GLU A 124 12.71 -12.97 -5.28
C GLU A 124 12.49 -12.43 -3.86
N ILE A 125 11.45 -12.93 -3.16
CA ILE A 125 11.15 -12.56 -1.78
C ILE A 125 12.30 -12.93 -0.85
N ASN A 126 12.86 -14.13 -0.99
CA ASN A 126 13.97 -14.57 -0.16
C ASN A 126 15.22 -13.71 -0.35
N GLU A 127 15.54 -13.34 -1.59
CA GLU A 127 16.68 -12.43 -1.86
C GLU A 127 16.43 -11.03 -1.28
N VAL A 128 15.22 -10.51 -1.37
CA VAL A 128 14.84 -9.23 -0.72
C VAL A 128 15.07 -9.29 0.78
N PHE A 129 14.63 -10.36 1.46
CA PHE A 129 14.87 -10.51 2.91
C PHE A 129 16.35 -10.61 3.27
N LYS A 130 17.20 -11.18 2.41
CA LYS A 130 18.65 -11.21 2.64
C LYS A 130 19.31 -9.84 2.48
N THR A 131 18.80 -9.02 1.56
CA THR A 131 19.36 -7.71 1.22
C THR A 131 18.87 -6.58 2.13
N ILE A 132 17.68 -6.71 2.72
CA ILE A 132 17.18 -5.75 3.70
C ILE A 132 18.08 -5.80 4.94
N LYS A 133 18.92 -4.80 5.08
CA LYS A 133 19.73 -4.64 6.30
C LYS A 133 18.78 -4.31 7.47
N LYS A 134 18.90 -5.10 8.51
CA LYS A 134 18.24 -4.87 9.79
C LYS A 134 18.61 -3.52 10.39
#